data_5bf3fa9375d8aec89befee6195096dd4
#
_entry.id   5bf3fa9375d8aec89befee6195096dd4
#
_cell.length_a   1.000
_cell.length_b   1.000
_cell.length_c   1.000
_cell.angle_alpha   90.00
_cell.angle_beta   90.00
_cell.angle_gamma   90.00
#
_symmetry.space_group_name_H-M   'P 1'
#
loop_
_entity.id
_entity.type
_entity.pdbx_description
1 polymer ?
#
loop_
_entity_poly.entity_id
_entity_poly.type
_entity_poly.pdbx_seq_one_letter_code
_entity_poly.pdbx_strand_id
1 'polypeptide(L)'
;MPERALLNDINPHLINFFNWLKRGLAITIPMDNNAELYYRHRKRFNELIRTGSALAADSDEAAQLFYYLNRTGYNGLCRFNRKGEFNVPFGRYKQINYRRDFLEYAAVFKNWEFTCGDFEEIPIEPQDFVYADPPYDVEFRQYSPEGFGWDDQVRLAHFLAKHSGPVVISNQATGRIVRLYEALGFKLKFVDGPRLISCTGDRRRVREVLALRNV
;
A
#
# COMPACT_ATOMS: atom_id res chain seq x y z
N MET A 1 5.76 -9.12 -16.72
CA MET A 1 4.62 -8.51 -16.04
C MET A 1 3.35 -9.11 -16.61
N PRO A 2 2.25 -9.22 -15.84
CA PRO A 2 0.99 -9.68 -16.36
C PRO A 2 0.46 -8.69 -17.42
N GLU A 3 -0.20 -9.22 -18.44
CA GLU A 3 -0.83 -8.40 -19.49
C GLU A 3 -2.03 -7.60 -18.95
N ARG A 4 -2.78 -8.19 -18.02
CA ARG A 4 -3.90 -7.58 -17.31
C ARG A 4 -3.72 -7.77 -15.81
N ALA A 5 -4.07 -6.77 -15.04
CA ALA A 5 -4.11 -6.83 -13.58
C ALA A 5 -5.18 -5.89 -13.04
N LEU A 6 -5.77 -6.26 -11.91
CA LEU A 6 -6.54 -5.38 -11.06
C LEU A 6 -5.79 -5.24 -9.72
N LEU A 7 -5.49 -4.01 -9.33
CA LEU A 7 -4.89 -3.68 -8.05
C LEU A 7 -5.88 -2.88 -7.21
N ASN A 8 -6.10 -3.33 -5.99
CA ASN A 8 -7.01 -2.68 -5.05
C ASN A 8 -6.28 -2.26 -3.78
N ASP A 9 -6.61 -1.10 -3.28
CA ASP A 9 -6.17 -0.62 -1.97
C ASP A 9 -7.27 0.25 -1.35
N ILE A 10 -7.38 0.25 -0.04
CA ILE A 10 -8.33 1.10 0.69
C ILE A 10 -7.92 2.58 0.68
N ASN A 11 -6.66 2.88 0.35
CA ASN A 11 -6.12 4.24 0.34
C ASN A 11 -6.41 4.95 -1.00
N PRO A 12 -7.37 5.89 -1.05
CA PRO A 12 -7.74 6.58 -2.28
C PRO A 12 -6.58 7.42 -2.87
N HIS A 13 -5.63 7.86 -2.04
CA HIS A 13 -4.52 8.68 -2.50
C HIS A 13 -3.46 7.84 -3.23
N LEU A 14 -3.29 6.59 -2.80
CA LEU A 14 -2.45 5.62 -3.50
C LEU A 14 -3.07 5.28 -4.86
N ILE A 15 -4.37 5.02 -4.89
CA ILE A 15 -5.10 4.72 -6.14
C ILE A 15 -5.08 5.92 -7.09
N ASN A 16 -5.28 7.15 -6.59
CA ASN A 16 -5.11 8.36 -7.40
C ASN A 16 -3.70 8.42 -8.02
N PHE A 17 -2.66 8.17 -7.24
CA PHE A 17 -1.29 8.18 -7.74
C PHE A 17 -1.08 7.12 -8.85
N PHE A 18 -1.55 5.89 -8.68
CA PHE A 18 -1.44 4.85 -9.72
C PHE A 18 -2.25 5.17 -10.98
N ASN A 19 -3.43 5.76 -10.85
CA ASN A 19 -4.22 6.22 -11.98
C ASN A 19 -3.48 7.29 -12.80
N TRP A 20 -2.79 8.21 -12.14
CA TRP A 20 -1.97 9.20 -12.81
C TRP A 20 -0.68 8.62 -13.40
N LEU A 21 -0.06 7.62 -12.77
CA LEU A 21 1.04 6.86 -13.40
C LEU A 21 0.58 6.19 -14.70
N LYS A 22 -0.61 5.61 -14.72
CA LYS A 22 -1.22 5.01 -15.93
C LYS A 22 -1.43 6.03 -17.05
N ARG A 23 -1.64 7.30 -16.71
CA ARG A 23 -1.78 8.42 -17.66
C ARG A 23 -0.43 9.05 -18.06
N GLY A 24 0.69 8.58 -17.52
CA GLY A 24 2.02 9.13 -17.77
C GLY A 24 2.31 10.38 -16.94
N LEU A 25 2.17 10.27 -15.62
CA LEU A 25 2.41 11.38 -14.69
C LEU A 25 3.79 12.03 -14.92
N ALA A 26 3.80 13.35 -15.07
CA ALA A 26 5.01 14.18 -15.05
C ALA A 26 5.05 15.03 -13.79
N ILE A 27 6.18 15.04 -13.08
CA ILE A 27 6.35 15.81 -11.85
C ILE A 27 6.80 17.23 -12.19
N THR A 28 5.92 18.19 -11.99
CA THR A 28 6.15 19.62 -12.26
C THR A 28 6.34 20.45 -11.00
N ILE A 29 5.95 19.90 -9.83
CA ILE A 29 6.17 20.57 -8.55
C ILE A 29 7.65 20.64 -8.17
N PRO A 30 8.08 21.60 -7.32
CA PRO A 30 9.42 21.61 -6.71
C PRO A 30 9.68 20.33 -5.91
N MET A 31 10.89 19.76 -6.08
CA MET A 31 11.28 18.47 -5.47
C MET A 31 12.51 18.58 -4.56
N ASP A 32 12.77 19.76 -4.00
CA ASP A 32 13.93 19.96 -3.13
C ASP A 32 13.77 19.21 -1.81
N ASN A 33 14.88 18.60 -1.37
CA ASN A 33 14.93 17.86 -0.11
C ASN A 33 15.19 18.80 1.07
N ASN A 34 14.21 19.63 1.42
CA ASN A 34 14.31 20.52 2.59
C ASN A 34 13.00 20.55 3.38
N ALA A 35 13.11 20.89 4.67
CA ALA A 35 11.99 20.83 5.61
C ALA A 35 10.88 21.86 5.28
N GLU A 36 11.25 23.07 4.85
CA GLU A 36 10.28 24.13 4.56
C GLU A 36 9.37 23.72 3.41
N LEU A 37 9.94 23.27 2.29
CA LEU A 37 9.20 22.78 1.14
C LEU A 37 8.34 21.56 1.53
N TYR A 38 8.90 20.63 2.30
CA TYR A 38 8.17 19.46 2.77
C TYR A 38 6.89 19.83 3.51
N TYR A 39 6.98 20.71 4.51
CA TYR A 39 5.81 21.09 5.29
C TYR A 39 4.81 21.95 4.50
N ARG A 40 5.27 22.77 3.55
CA ARG A 40 4.40 23.49 2.60
C ARG A 40 3.63 22.51 1.69
N HIS A 41 4.31 21.53 1.11
CA HIS A 41 3.68 20.49 0.29
C HIS A 41 2.72 19.61 1.11
N ARG A 42 3.10 19.25 2.33
CA ARG A 42 2.21 18.49 3.22
C ARG A 42 0.93 19.29 3.56
N LYS A 43 1.07 20.57 3.85
CA LYS A 43 -0.08 21.44 4.10
C LYS A 43 -0.98 21.50 2.87
N ARG A 44 -0.41 21.73 1.69
CA ARG A 44 -1.17 21.80 0.42
C ARG A 44 -1.86 20.48 0.10
N PHE A 45 -1.18 19.34 0.28
CA PHE A 45 -1.79 18.02 0.12
C PHE A 45 -2.99 17.84 1.05
N ASN A 46 -2.84 18.16 2.33
CA ASN A 46 -3.92 18.07 3.30
C ASN A 46 -5.10 19.01 3.01
N GLU A 47 -4.86 20.17 2.43
CA GLU A 47 -5.92 21.06 1.95
C GLU A 47 -6.71 20.41 0.82
N LEU A 48 -6.03 19.81 -0.17
CA LEU A 48 -6.69 19.13 -1.29
C LEU A 48 -7.55 17.95 -0.84
N ILE A 49 -7.04 17.10 0.05
CA ILE A 49 -7.73 15.88 0.47
C ILE A 49 -8.85 16.14 1.49
N ARG A 50 -8.80 17.26 2.25
CA ARG A 50 -9.81 17.61 3.26
C ARG A 50 -11.14 18.02 2.66
N THR A 51 -11.15 18.54 1.48
CA THR A 51 -12.36 19.08 0.83
C THR A 51 -13.36 17.99 0.42
N GLY A 52 -13.02 16.68 0.61
CA GLY A 52 -13.92 15.56 0.30
C GLY A 52 -14.44 15.57 -1.14
N SER A 53 -13.86 16.43 -1.96
CA SER A 53 -14.31 16.63 -3.32
C SER A 53 -13.85 15.47 -4.19
N ALA A 54 -14.66 15.14 -5.17
CA ALA A 54 -14.27 14.30 -6.30
C ALA A 54 -12.95 14.77 -6.96
N LEU A 55 -12.54 16.02 -6.72
CA LEU A 55 -11.26 16.59 -7.13
C LEU A 55 -10.04 15.91 -6.50
N ALA A 56 -10.14 15.39 -5.27
CA ALA A 56 -9.02 14.69 -4.64
C ALA A 56 -8.83 13.27 -5.20
N ALA A 57 -9.91 12.65 -5.70
CA ALA A 57 -9.89 11.30 -6.25
C ALA A 57 -9.31 11.23 -7.68
N ASP A 58 -9.19 12.36 -8.38
CA ASP A 58 -8.60 12.46 -9.71
C ASP A 58 -7.80 13.74 -9.87
N SER A 59 -6.84 13.97 -8.97
CA SER A 59 -6.01 15.18 -8.94
C SER A 59 -4.56 14.84 -9.25
N ASP A 60 -4.05 15.39 -10.33
CA ASP A 60 -2.64 15.34 -10.73
C ASP A 60 -1.76 16.01 -9.64
N GLU A 61 -2.14 17.19 -9.14
CA GLU A 61 -1.41 17.89 -8.07
C GLU A 61 -1.33 17.01 -6.81
N ALA A 62 -2.44 16.37 -6.42
CA ALA A 62 -2.44 15.47 -5.26
C ALA A 62 -1.56 14.24 -5.50
N ALA A 63 -1.52 13.69 -6.70
CA ALA A 63 -0.65 12.56 -7.05
C ALA A 63 0.84 12.94 -6.96
N GLN A 64 1.22 14.11 -7.49
CA GLN A 64 2.59 14.62 -7.41
C GLN A 64 3.02 14.88 -5.95
N LEU A 65 2.14 15.51 -5.16
CA LEU A 65 2.40 15.80 -3.75
C LEU A 65 2.49 14.50 -2.94
N PHE A 66 1.61 13.52 -3.18
CA PHE A 66 1.66 12.21 -2.54
C PHE A 66 3.00 11.50 -2.82
N TYR A 67 3.45 11.50 -4.07
CA TYR A 67 4.77 10.97 -4.43
C TYR A 67 5.91 11.66 -3.69
N TYR A 68 5.94 13.01 -3.72
CA TYR A 68 6.96 13.78 -3.01
C TYR A 68 6.99 13.46 -1.51
N LEU A 69 5.82 13.45 -0.86
CA LEU A 69 5.71 13.22 0.58
C LEU A 69 6.16 11.81 0.99
N ASN A 70 5.83 10.78 0.20
CA ASN A 70 6.27 9.41 0.48
C ASN A 70 7.77 9.21 0.23
N ARG A 71 8.37 9.94 -0.73
CA ARG A 71 9.82 9.89 -0.98
C ARG A 71 10.64 10.65 0.07
N THR A 72 10.07 11.70 0.65
CA THR A 72 10.78 12.65 1.51
C THR A 72 10.41 12.51 3.00
N GLY A 73 9.29 11.86 3.27
CA GLY A 73 8.80 11.60 4.62
C GLY A 73 9.63 10.59 5.41
N TYR A 74 9.57 10.70 6.73
CA TYR A 74 10.35 9.88 7.66
C TYR A 74 10.11 8.38 7.42
N ASN A 75 11.20 7.63 7.20
CA ASN A 75 11.23 6.17 6.98
C ASN A 75 10.31 5.64 5.88
N GLY A 76 9.93 6.46 4.90
CA GLY A 76 9.02 6.05 3.82
C GLY A 76 7.61 5.72 4.31
N LEU A 77 7.22 6.20 5.48
CA LEU A 77 5.90 5.95 6.05
C LEU A 77 4.82 6.66 5.24
N CYS A 78 3.71 5.97 5.01
CA CYS A 78 2.46 6.54 4.55
C CYS A 78 1.46 6.44 5.70
N ARG A 79 1.12 7.58 6.33
CA ARG A 79 0.28 7.59 7.52
C ARG A 79 -0.61 8.82 7.56
N PHE A 80 -1.88 8.58 7.92
CA PHE A 80 -2.89 9.60 8.13
C PHE A 80 -3.33 9.63 9.60
N ASN A 81 -3.73 10.80 10.08
CA ASN A 81 -4.33 10.93 11.42
C ASN A 81 -5.85 10.65 11.36
N ARG A 82 -6.53 10.65 12.52
CA ARG A 82 -7.97 10.42 12.59
C ARG A 82 -8.85 11.43 11.83
N LYS A 83 -8.25 12.56 11.40
CA LYS A 83 -8.94 13.56 10.57
C LYS A 83 -8.70 13.30 9.07
N GLY A 84 -8.04 12.21 8.71
CA GLY A 84 -7.66 11.90 7.33
C GLY A 84 -6.51 12.74 6.79
N GLU A 85 -5.74 13.45 7.64
CA GLU A 85 -4.62 14.28 7.21
C GLU A 85 -3.31 13.48 7.22
N PHE A 86 -2.51 13.60 6.17
CA PHE A 86 -1.15 13.05 6.11
C PHE A 86 -0.28 13.71 7.19
N ASN A 87 0.29 12.92 8.10
CA ASN A 87 0.93 13.42 9.30
C ASN A 87 2.38 12.92 9.52
N VAL A 88 3.00 12.34 8.50
CA VAL A 88 4.40 11.92 8.57
C VAL A 88 5.31 13.15 8.68
N PRO A 89 6.34 13.14 9.55
CA PRO A 89 7.33 14.22 9.61
C PRO A 89 8.35 14.13 8.47
N PHE A 90 9.10 15.20 8.25
CA PHE A 90 10.21 15.25 7.31
C PHE A 90 11.29 14.21 7.64
N GLY A 91 11.79 13.48 6.64
CA GLY A 91 12.67 12.33 6.80
C GLY A 91 14.16 12.69 7.03
N ARG A 92 14.57 13.92 6.76
CA ARG A 92 15.96 14.42 6.92
C ARG A 92 17.02 13.55 6.23
N TYR A 93 16.68 13.00 5.06
CA TYR A 93 17.62 12.22 4.26
C TYR A 93 18.74 13.11 3.72
N LYS A 94 19.95 12.55 3.57
CA LYS A 94 21.07 13.27 2.94
C LYS A 94 20.81 13.53 1.47
N GLN A 95 20.18 12.56 0.80
CA GLN A 95 19.86 12.61 -0.63
C GLN A 95 18.59 11.87 -0.91
N ILE A 96 17.79 12.37 -1.84
CA ILE A 96 16.58 11.71 -2.37
C ILE A 96 16.74 11.60 -3.89
N ASN A 97 16.54 10.41 -4.40
CA ASN A 97 16.46 10.18 -5.83
C ASN A 97 15.01 10.31 -6.27
N TYR A 98 14.68 11.43 -6.89
CA TYR A 98 13.38 11.67 -7.48
C TYR A 98 13.36 11.28 -8.95
N ARG A 99 12.31 10.58 -9.34
CA ARG A 99 11.93 10.41 -10.74
C ARG A 99 10.93 11.50 -11.09
N ARG A 100 11.11 12.17 -12.25
CA ARG A 100 10.23 13.26 -12.68
C ARG A 100 9.29 12.87 -13.81
N ASP A 101 9.59 11.81 -14.53
CA ASP A 101 8.83 11.33 -15.66
C ASP A 101 8.46 9.86 -15.46
N PHE A 102 7.19 9.57 -15.61
CA PHE A 102 6.59 8.25 -15.46
C PHE A 102 5.91 7.77 -16.76
N LEU A 103 6.21 8.37 -17.90
CA LEU A 103 5.55 8.07 -19.18
C LEU A 103 5.66 6.57 -19.55
N GLU A 104 6.76 5.92 -19.20
CA GLU A 104 6.93 4.48 -19.46
C GLU A 104 5.86 3.61 -18.74
N TYR A 105 5.33 4.07 -17.59
CA TYR A 105 4.29 3.35 -16.87
C TYR A 105 2.94 3.36 -17.59
N ALA A 106 2.68 4.35 -18.43
CA ALA A 106 1.46 4.40 -19.23
C ALA A 106 1.33 3.18 -20.15
N ALA A 107 2.44 2.74 -20.75
CA ALA A 107 2.46 1.55 -21.59
C ALA A 107 2.27 0.26 -20.77
N VAL A 108 2.91 0.17 -19.60
CA VAL A 108 2.83 -1.00 -18.70
C VAL A 108 1.43 -1.16 -18.14
N PHE A 109 0.81 -0.05 -17.69
CA PHE A 109 -0.48 -0.05 -17.00
C PHE A 109 -1.69 0.08 -17.95
N LYS A 110 -1.47 0.05 -19.27
CA LYS A 110 -2.54 0.25 -20.25
C LYS A 110 -3.79 -0.60 -19.96
N ASN A 111 -3.60 -1.89 -19.70
CA ASN A 111 -4.67 -2.85 -19.45
C ASN A 111 -4.84 -3.18 -17.94
N TRP A 112 -4.25 -2.38 -17.05
CA TRP A 112 -4.38 -2.56 -15.62
C TRP A 112 -5.50 -1.68 -15.07
N GLU A 113 -6.19 -2.15 -14.06
CA GLU A 113 -7.23 -1.43 -13.34
C GLU A 113 -6.76 -1.14 -11.91
N PHE A 114 -7.10 0.04 -11.41
CA PHE A 114 -6.80 0.46 -10.04
C PHE A 114 -8.11 0.83 -9.37
N THR A 115 -8.48 0.10 -8.32
CA THR A 115 -9.75 0.25 -7.59
C THR A 115 -9.49 0.63 -6.13
N CYS A 116 -10.42 1.38 -5.54
CA CYS A 116 -10.36 1.79 -4.15
C CYS A 116 -11.58 1.25 -3.41
N GLY A 117 -11.35 0.40 -2.41
CA GLY A 117 -12.44 -0.18 -1.64
C GLY A 117 -12.01 -1.37 -0.79
N ASP A 118 -12.98 -1.99 -0.14
CA ASP A 118 -12.75 -3.20 0.63
C ASP A 118 -12.38 -4.37 -0.28
N PHE A 119 -11.51 -5.25 0.17
CA PHE A 119 -11.05 -6.39 -0.60
C PHE A 119 -12.16 -7.41 -0.94
N GLU A 120 -13.22 -7.48 -0.15
CA GLU A 120 -14.37 -8.35 -0.43
C GLU A 120 -15.25 -7.84 -1.58
N GLU A 121 -15.11 -6.58 -1.96
CA GLU A 121 -15.83 -5.97 -3.09
C GLU A 121 -15.12 -6.19 -4.44
N ILE A 122 -13.92 -6.76 -4.44
CA ILE A 122 -13.16 -7.00 -5.67
C ILE A 122 -13.84 -8.14 -6.48
N PRO A 123 -14.15 -7.90 -7.75
CA PRO A 123 -14.65 -8.96 -8.62
C PRO A 123 -13.50 -9.91 -8.99
N ILE A 124 -13.40 -11.05 -8.31
CA ILE A 124 -12.38 -12.07 -8.56
C ILE A 124 -13.02 -13.20 -9.37
N GLU A 125 -12.49 -13.46 -10.56
CA GLU A 125 -12.93 -14.55 -11.42
C GLU A 125 -12.26 -15.89 -11.02
N PRO A 126 -12.93 -17.04 -11.19
CA PRO A 126 -12.42 -18.35 -10.72
C PRO A 126 -11.01 -18.73 -11.19
N GLN A 127 -10.56 -18.20 -12.32
CA GLN A 127 -9.23 -18.47 -12.90
C GLN A 127 -8.17 -17.44 -12.53
N ASP A 128 -8.53 -16.38 -11.83
CA ASP A 128 -7.57 -15.31 -11.49
C ASP A 128 -6.49 -15.81 -10.54
N PHE A 129 -5.27 -15.35 -10.75
CA PHE A 129 -4.21 -15.44 -9.76
C PHE A 129 -4.36 -14.27 -8.78
N VAL A 130 -4.51 -14.58 -7.49
CA VAL A 130 -4.64 -13.57 -6.45
C VAL A 130 -3.38 -13.49 -5.61
N TYR A 131 -2.79 -12.29 -5.51
CA TYR A 131 -1.75 -11.97 -4.55
C TYR A 131 -2.28 -10.96 -3.53
N ALA A 132 -2.27 -11.32 -2.27
CA ALA A 132 -2.68 -10.45 -1.17
C ALA A 132 -1.49 -10.10 -0.27
N ASP A 133 -1.27 -8.79 -0.07
CA ASP A 133 -0.23 -8.22 0.79
C ASP A 133 -0.88 -7.27 1.83
N PRO A 134 -1.63 -7.83 2.80
CA PRO A 134 -2.30 -7.01 3.81
C PRO A 134 -1.28 -6.36 4.75
N PRO A 135 -1.68 -5.33 5.51
CA PRO A 135 -0.89 -4.88 6.65
C PRO A 135 -0.51 -6.05 7.54
N TYR A 136 0.82 -6.27 7.75
CA TYR A 136 1.32 -7.44 8.46
C TYR A 136 0.87 -7.46 9.91
N ASP A 137 0.49 -8.64 10.37
CA ASP A 137 0.18 -8.89 11.78
C ASP A 137 1.46 -8.76 12.64
N VAL A 138 1.39 -7.98 13.72
CA VAL A 138 2.48 -7.78 14.67
C VAL A 138 1.98 -8.08 16.09
N GLU A 139 2.66 -9.00 16.80
CA GLU A 139 2.20 -9.56 18.07
C GLU A 139 1.94 -8.55 19.21
N PHE A 140 2.45 -7.31 19.10
CA PHE A 140 2.40 -6.30 20.17
C PHE A 140 1.68 -5.00 19.82
N ARG A 141 0.95 -4.93 18.73
CA ARG A 141 0.06 -3.79 18.51
C ARG A 141 -1.29 -4.03 19.18
N GLN A 142 -1.40 -3.57 20.41
CA GLN A 142 -2.69 -3.31 21.00
C GLN A 142 -3.42 -2.28 20.13
N TYR A 143 -4.58 -2.65 19.59
CA TYR A 143 -5.60 -1.81 19.00
C TYR A 143 -5.09 -0.59 18.22
N SER A 144 -4.98 -0.72 16.94
CA SER A 144 -5.17 0.43 16.05
C SER A 144 -6.68 0.66 15.96
N PRO A 145 -7.25 1.71 16.53
CA PRO A 145 -8.70 1.90 16.52
C PRO A 145 -9.30 2.12 15.11
N GLU A 146 -8.46 2.33 14.13
CA GLU A 146 -8.84 2.62 12.75
C GLU A 146 -7.77 2.05 11.80
N GLY A 147 -7.81 0.74 11.55
CA GLY A 147 -6.87 0.11 10.64
C GLY A 147 -7.17 -1.39 10.48
N PHE A 148 -6.51 -2.03 9.54
CA PHE A 148 -6.60 -3.45 9.28
C PHE A 148 -6.18 -4.26 10.52
N GLY A 149 -7.15 -4.85 11.22
CA GLY A 149 -6.97 -5.56 12.49
C GLY A 149 -6.97 -7.09 12.35
N TRP A 150 -7.04 -7.78 13.50
CA TRP A 150 -7.11 -9.24 13.51
C TRP A 150 -8.36 -9.78 12.82
N ASP A 151 -9.52 -9.15 13.02
CA ASP A 151 -10.77 -9.58 12.40
C ASP A 151 -10.70 -9.44 10.88
N ASP A 152 -10.00 -8.43 10.37
CA ASP A 152 -9.75 -8.26 8.94
C ASP A 152 -8.78 -9.31 8.38
N GLN A 153 -7.76 -9.71 9.17
CA GLN A 153 -6.88 -10.84 8.81
C GLN A 153 -7.69 -12.13 8.64
N VAL A 154 -8.58 -12.40 9.59
CA VAL A 154 -9.46 -13.57 9.55
C VAL A 154 -10.41 -13.50 8.37
N ARG A 155 -11.06 -12.34 8.17
CA ARG A 155 -12.00 -12.09 7.06
C ARG A 155 -11.32 -12.28 5.69
N LEU A 156 -10.13 -11.69 5.50
CA LEU A 156 -9.34 -11.83 4.27
C LEU A 156 -8.95 -13.29 4.01
N ALA A 157 -8.45 -14.00 5.03
CA ALA A 157 -8.04 -15.39 4.88
C ALA A 157 -9.22 -16.29 4.50
N HIS A 158 -10.39 -16.10 5.12
CA HIS A 158 -11.62 -16.83 4.75
C HIS A 158 -12.13 -16.47 3.37
N PHE A 159 -12.07 -15.21 2.96
CA PHE A 159 -12.45 -14.76 1.62
C PHE A 159 -11.60 -15.46 0.57
N LEU A 160 -10.28 -15.45 0.73
CA LEU A 160 -9.35 -16.04 -0.23
C LEU A 160 -9.33 -17.58 -0.18
N ALA A 161 -9.65 -18.20 0.96
CA ALA A 161 -9.78 -19.65 1.04
C ALA A 161 -10.95 -20.23 0.20
N LYS A 162 -11.94 -19.41 -0.14
CA LYS A 162 -13.06 -19.80 -1.01
C LYS A 162 -12.71 -19.71 -2.50
N HIS A 163 -11.62 -19.00 -2.83
CA HIS A 163 -11.24 -18.82 -4.23
C HIS A 163 -10.74 -20.14 -4.84
N SER A 164 -11.21 -20.46 -6.04
CA SER A 164 -10.86 -21.70 -6.75
C SER A 164 -9.56 -21.61 -7.55
N GLY A 165 -9.14 -20.40 -7.91
CA GLY A 165 -7.87 -20.13 -8.59
C GLY A 165 -6.67 -20.09 -7.65
N PRO A 166 -5.47 -19.82 -8.20
CA PRO A 166 -4.24 -19.73 -7.43
C PRO A 166 -4.23 -18.51 -6.48
N VAL A 167 -3.86 -18.73 -5.20
CA VAL A 167 -3.75 -17.67 -4.18
C VAL A 167 -2.38 -17.69 -3.53
N VAL A 168 -1.82 -16.50 -3.32
CA VAL A 168 -0.65 -16.25 -2.49
C VAL A 168 -0.97 -15.12 -1.51
N ILE A 169 -0.74 -15.34 -0.21
CA ILE A 169 -0.88 -14.30 0.82
C ILE A 169 0.48 -14.13 1.50
N SER A 170 1.01 -12.90 1.55
CA SER A 170 2.19 -12.57 2.35
C SER A 170 1.79 -12.04 3.72
N ASN A 171 2.55 -12.38 4.76
CA ASN A 171 2.36 -11.84 6.11
C ASN A 171 3.60 -12.07 7.00
N GLN A 172 3.61 -11.47 8.20
CA GLN A 172 4.55 -11.85 9.24
C GLN A 172 4.14 -13.21 9.82
N ALA A 173 5.12 -14.12 10.03
CA ALA A 173 4.88 -15.46 10.56
C ALA A 173 4.61 -15.43 12.08
N THR A 174 3.58 -14.69 12.53
CA THR A 174 3.12 -14.75 13.92
C THR A 174 2.42 -16.08 14.19
N GLY A 175 2.45 -16.56 15.43
CA GLY A 175 1.84 -17.85 15.77
C GLY A 175 0.34 -17.92 15.44
N ARG A 176 -0.39 -16.80 15.50
CA ARG A 176 -1.82 -16.76 15.16
C ARG A 176 -2.07 -16.75 13.65
N ILE A 177 -1.23 -16.08 12.86
CA ILE A 177 -1.30 -16.10 11.38
C ILE A 177 -1.01 -17.50 10.85
N VAL A 178 0.05 -18.14 11.35
CA VAL A 178 0.40 -19.50 10.95
C VAL A 178 -0.77 -20.46 11.20
N ARG A 179 -1.32 -20.47 12.44
CA ARG A 179 -2.48 -21.32 12.77
C ARG A 179 -3.72 -21.02 11.92
N LEU A 180 -4.01 -19.75 11.63
CA LEU A 180 -5.15 -19.36 10.80
C LEU A 180 -5.03 -19.94 9.39
N TYR A 181 -3.87 -19.74 8.76
CA TYR A 181 -3.66 -20.19 7.38
C TYR A 181 -3.62 -21.73 7.27
N GLU A 182 -2.99 -22.42 8.24
CA GLU A 182 -3.01 -23.89 8.30
C GLU A 182 -4.42 -24.44 8.47
N ALA A 183 -5.22 -23.85 9.36
CA ALA A 183 -6.61 -24.27 9.59
C ALA A 183 -7.49 -24.11 8.34
N LEU A 184 -7.17 -23.15 7.45
CA LEU A 184 -7.86 -22.93 6.19
C LEU A 184 -7.27 -23.72 5.01
N GLY A 185 -6.27 -24.58 5.27
CA GLY A 185 -5.69 -25.48 4.26
C GLY A 185 -4.70 -24.82 3.31
N PHE A 186 -4.11 -23.68 3.68
CA PHE A 186 -2.99 -23.11 2.93
C PHE A 186 -1.69 -23.87 3.18
N LYS A 187 -0.89 -24.04 2.13
CA LYS A 187 0.51 -24.52 2.26
C LYS A 187 1.39 -23.34 2.63
N LEU A 188 2.20 -23.47 3.68
CA LEU A 188 3.04 -22.38 4.17
C LEU A 188 4.49 -22.52 3.69
N LYS A 189 5.03 -21.41 3.18
CA LYS A 189 6.46 -21.25 2.87
C LYS A 189 7.01 -20.09 3.70
N PHE A 190 8.04 -20.36 4.50
CA PHE A 190 8.67 -19.35 5.33
C PHE A 190 9.87 -18.73 4.62
N VAL A 191 10.01 -17.40 4.77
CA VAL A 191 11.09 -16.61 4.18
C VAL A 191 11.65 -15.69 5.27
N ASP A 192 12.97 -15.60 5.35
CA ASP A 192 13.64 -14.63 6.23
C ASP A 192 13.87 -13.35 5.44
N GLY A 193 13.05 -12.32 5.70
CA GLY A 193 13.09 -11.04 5.04
C GLY A 193 13.75 -9.92 5.86
N PRO A 194 14.43 -8.95 5.22
CA PRO A 194 14.85 -7.73 5.91
C PRO A 194 13.65 -6.80 6.14
N ARG A 195 13.47 -6.31 7.35
CA ARG A 195 12.46 -5.29 7.64
C ARG A 195 12.92 -3.94 7.11
N LEU A 196 12.43 -3.54 5.95
CA LEU A 196 12.83 -2.28 5.29
C LEU A 196 12.11 -1.05 5.83
N ILE A 197 10.84 -1.19 6.24
CA ILE A 197 10.00 -0.12 6.79
C ILE A 197 9.68 -0.41 8.25
N SER A 198 10.03 0.49 9.15
CA SER A 198 9.76 0.36 10.58
C SER A 198 9.45 1.71 11.21
N CYS A 199 8.36 1.79 11.97
CA CYS A 199 7.99 3.00 12.73
C CYS A 199 8.98 3.32 13.86
N THR A 200 9.68 2.30 14.39
CA THR A 200 10.62 2.41 15.50
C THR A 200 12.09 2.41 15.08
N GLY A 201 12.36 2.19 13.78
CA GLY A 201 13.73 2.04 13.26
C GLY A 201 14.35 0.65 13.52
N ASP A 202 13.64 -0.27 14.16
CA ASP A 202 14.07 -1.66 14.35
C ASP A 202 14.05 -2.40 13.01
N ARG A 203 15.23 -2.81 12.54
CA ARG A 203 15.45 -3.49 11.25
C ARG A 203 15.87 -4.95 11.44
N ARG A 204 15.59 -5.56 12.59
CA ARG A 204 15.86 -6.99 12.79
C ARG A 204 15.12 -7.80 11.73
N ARG A 205 15.73 -8.88 11.28
CA ARG A 205 15.09 -9.81 10.35
C ARG A 205 13.84 -10.38 11.01
N VAL A 206 12.76 -10.40 10.27
CA VAL A 206 11.49 -10.97 10.72
C VAL A 206 11.19 -12.14 9.80
N ARG A 207 10.75 -13.24 10.39
CA ARG A 207 10.29 -14.38 9.61
C ARG A 207 8.94 -14.04 9.00
N GLU A 208 8.87 -14.11 7.68
CA GLU A 208 7.66 -13.92 6.89
C GLU A 208 7.09 -15.27 6.46
N VAL A 209 5.82 -15.29 6.14
CA VAL A 209 5.13 -16.46 5.61
C VAL A 209 4.44 -16.11 4.30
N LEU A 210 4.61 -16.97 3.31
CA LEU A 210 3.78 -17.02 2.11
C LEU A 210 2.81 -18.19 2.28
N ALA A 211 1.52 -17.89 2.34
CA ALA A 211 0.46 -18.88 2.36
C ALA A 211 -0.02 -19.12 0.93
N LEU A 212 0.07 -20.35 0.46
CA LEU A 212 -0.13 -20.77 -0.90
C LEU A 212 -1.36 -21.69 -0.99
N ARG A 213 -2.23 -21.44 -1.95
CA ARG A 213 -3.39 -22.30 -2.23
C ARG A 213 -3.58 -22.42 -3.73
N ASN A 214 -3.84 -23.62 -4.23
CA ASN A 214 -4.03 -23.92 -5.65
C ASN A 214 -2.85 -23.49 -6.56
N VAL A 215 -1.64 -23.38 -5.99
CA VAL A 215 -0.40 -22.97 -6.67
C VAL A 215 0.51 -24.20 -6.85
#